data_6e0ff3e84a179bf7ef170f911e7b760e
#
_entry.id   6e0ff3e84a179bf7ef170f911e7b760e
#
_cell.length_a   1.000
_cell.length_b   1.000
_cell.length_c   1.000
_cell.angle_alpha   90.00
_cell.angle_beta   90.00
_cell.angle_gamma   90.00
#
_symmetry.space_group_name_H-M   'P 1'
#
loop_
_entity.id
_entity.type
_entity.pdbx_description
1 polymer ?
#
loop_
_entity_poly.entity_id
_entity_poly.type
_entity_poly.pdbx_seq_one_letter_code
_entity_poly.pdbx_strand_id
1 'polypeptide(L)'
;MADRAPLHPISRRHLEALTGELGIFQHAIGSTPDPAHGYCVDDVARALQVDLLHARGVGWVTVAGSAWRGLRFLEDAFDPATGRFWNFRSIDGEWIGGPGSNDSLGRAMLALGETMDGAPDARLFEGALTQFARALPAAGKVSSPRAQASVVLGCDAVLRSAGVAGSDDGPEADLGAAAALVMSRLATGLHARFLDFARPGWPWPEASLTYENALLPRALIVAGHRLRADVMLKIGLQVLDWLIDIQTSSQGRFSPVGNGWWPRGGTKSQFDQQPIEATALLLAAEAAHRATGNPKYLEAMELAYGWFLGANDLGRRICDPVRGAGSDGLTSTGVNTNEGAESTLMWLMAAEHIRLMRSRTAPAKRTVGAGQPALKRPAVKGPALASVAAAAAGPSMAAPVVPLVPVAPQ
;
A
#
# COMPACT_ATOMS: atom_id res chain seq x y z
N MET A 1 -5.93 -28.26 9.86
CA MET A 1 -5.86 -26.78 9.93
C MET A 1 -4.70 -26.45 10.84
N ALA A 2 -3.65 -25.81 10.33
CA ALA A 2 -2.60 -25.28 11.20
C ALA A 2 -3.24 -24.32 12.22
N ASP A 3 -2.74 -24.35 13.44
CA ASP A 3 -3.25 -23.52 14.53
C ASP A 3 -3.05 -22.05 14.16
N ARG A 4 -4.15 -21.32 13.96
CA ARG A 4 -4.08 -19.92 13.53
C ARG A 4 -3.47 -19.08 14.64
N ALA A 5 -2.51 -18.24 14.28
CA ALA A 5 -1.91 -17.29 15.23
C ALA A 5 -2.98 -16.40 15.89
N PRO A 6 -2.84 -16.06 17.20
CA PRO A 6 -3.86 -15.33 17.93
C PRO A 6 -4.09 -13.92 17.37
N LEU A 7 -5.35 -13.44 17.44
CA LEU A 7 -5.66 -12.02 17.26
C LEU A 7 -5.55 -11.30 18.60
N HIS A 8 -4.88 -10.17 18.59
CA HIS A 8 -4.74 -9.31 19.76
C HIS A 8 -5.70 -8.10 19.65
N PRO A 9 -6.15 -7.51 20.77
CA PRO A 9 -6.88 -6.23 20.74
C PRO A 9 -6.09 -5.15 20.01
N ILE A 10 -6.81 -4.20 19.39
CA ILE A 10 -6.16 -3.05 18.77
C ILE A 10 -5.51 -2.20 19.86
N SER A 11 -4.22 -1.93 19.73
CA SER A 11 -3.49 -1.02 20.60
C SER A 11 -2.79 0.05 19.76
N ARG A 12 -2.95 1.30 20.18
CA ARG A 12 -2.33 2.48 19.55
C ARG A 12 -1.26 3.12 20.42
N ARG A 13 -0.94 2.51 21.58
CA ARG A 13 -0.08 3.13 22.59
C ARG A 13 1.30 3.53 22.06
N HIS A 14 1.93 2.68 21.27
CA HIS A 14 3.23 3.00 20.69
C HIS A 14 3.11 3.95 19.50
N LEU A 15 2.10 3.80 18.65
CA LEU A 15 1.82 4.75 17.58
C LEU A 15 1.59 6.18 18.13
N GLU A 16 0.84 6.30 19.23
CA GLU A 16 0.62 7.58 19.91
C GLU A 16 1.92 8.12 20.51
N ALA A 17 2.78 7.27 21.08
CA ALA A 17 4.09 7.68 21.57
C ALA A 17 5.01 8.20 20.46
N LEU A 18 4.99 7.57 19.28
CA LEU A 18 5.73 8.02 18.10
C LEU A 18 5.16 9.31 17.48
N THR A 19 3.93 9.71 17.85
CA THR A 19 3.26 10.85 17.23
C THR A 19 3.67 12.16 17.88
N GLY A 20 4.33 13.03 17.10
CA GLY A 20 4.64 14.41 17.46
C GLY A 20 3.54 15.39 17.04
N GLU A 21 3.81 16.68 17.16
CA GLU A 21 2.85 17.74 16.81
C GLU A 21 2.55 17.78 15.31
N LEU A 22 3.57 17.59 14.46
CA LEU A 22 3.45 17.72 13.00
C LEU A 22 3.11 16.39 12.32
N GLY A 23 3.53 15.25 12.87
CA GLY A 23 3.37 13.95 12.22
C GLY A 23 3.84 12.81 13.13
N ILE A 24 4.34 11.74 12.53
CA ILE A 24 4.93 10.60 13.23
C ILE A 24 6.45 10.65 13.07
N PHE A 25 7.21 10.52 14.16
CA PHE A 25 8.68 10.43 14.15
C PHE A 25 9.11 9.15 13.42
N GLN A 26 10.13 9.26 12.56
CA GLN A 26 10.59 8.15 11.72
C GLN A 26 11.17 6.99 12.54
N HIS A 27 11.97 7.30 13.56
CA HIS A 27 12.79 6.33 14.26
C HIS A 27 12.52 6.30 15.76
N ALA A 28 12.95 5.21 16.38
CA ALA A 28 13.01 5.04 17.82
C ALA A 28 14.34 4.37 18.21
N ILE A 29 14.82 4.66 19.39
CA ILE A 29 15.92 3.93 20.06
C ILE A 29 15.28 3.02 21.10
N GLY A 30 15.26 1.71 20.81
CA GLY A 30 14.38 0.79 21.52
C GLY A 30 12.93 1.23 21.32
N SER A 31 12.18 1.42 22.39
CA SER A 31 10.78 1.90 22.37
C SER A 31 10.63 3.42 22.53
N THR A 32 11.72 4.16 22.66
CA THR A 32 11.70 5.61 22.85
C THR A 32 11.78 6.31 21.50
N PRO A 33 10.81 7.16 21.12
CA PRO A 33 10.87 7.93 19.89
C PRO A 33 12.16 8.75 19.79
N ASP A 34 12.78 8.78 18.60
CA ASP A 34 13.94 9.60 18.32
C ASP A 34 13.54 10.77 17.40
N PRO A 35 13.36 11.98 17.94
CA PRO A 35 12.97 13.14 17.17
C PRO A 35 14.07 13.70 16.28
N ALA A 36 15.34 13.27 16.44
CA ALA A 36 16.47 13.82 15.70
C ALA A 36 16.32 13.70 14.18
N HIS A 37 15.58 12.71 13.71
CA HIS A 37 15.33 12.46 12.29
C HIS A 37 14.04 13.12 11.76
N GLY A 38 13.24 13.75 12.62
CA GLY A 38 12.01 14.42 12.27
C GLY A 38 10.96 13.46 11.68
N TYR A 39 10.32 13.89 10.60
CA TYR A 39 9.15 13.25 9.98
C TYR A 39 9.39 12.97 8.49
N CYS A 40 8.76 11.93 7.95
CA CYS A 40 8.74 11.71 6.50
C CYS A 40 7.32 11.46 5.97
N VAL A 41 7.12 11.80 4.70
CA VAL A 41 5.85 11.60 4.00
C VAL A 41 5.44 10.14 3.96
N ASP A 42 6.40 9.22 3.79
CA ASP A 42 6.13 7.79 3.68
C ASP A 42 5.44 7.25 4.94
N ASP A 43 5.96 7.60 6.12
CA ASP A 43 5.42 7.12 7.38
C ASP A 43 4.11 7.82 7.74
N VAL A 44 3.99 9.13 7.46
CA VAL A 44 2.72 9.84 7.67
C VAL A 44 1.63 9.31 6.76
N ALA A 45 1.93 8.98 5.51
CA ALA A 45 0.99 8.35 4.59
C ALA A 45 0.50 6.99 5.12
N ARG A 46 1.42 6.14 5.59
CA ARG A 46 1.07 4.85 6.22
C ARG A 46 0.28 5.02 7.53
N ALA A 47 0.61 6.03 8.34
CA ALA A 47 -0.11 6.32 9.57
C ALA A 47 -1.57 6.70 9.29
N LEU A 48 -1.81 7.50 8.25
CA LEU A 48 -3.16 7.84 7.80
C LEU A 48 -3.95 6.59 7.36
N GLN A 49 -3.32 5.65 6.63
CA GLN A 49 -3.93 4.37 6.26
C GLN A 49 -4.29 3.53 7.49
N VAL A 50 -3.39 3.45 8.48
CA VAL A 50 -3.64 2.72 9.74
C VAL A 50 -4.78 3.38 10.54
N ASP A 51 -4.87 4.71 10.57
CA ASP A 51 -5.96 5.41 11.24
C ASP A 51 -7.34 5.05 10.63
N LEU A 52 -7.42 4.98 9.31
CA LEU A 52 -8.65 4.56 8.62
C LEU A 52 -9.03 3.10 8.91
N LEU A 53 -8.04 2.22 9.00
CA LEU A 53 -8.26 0.83 9.39
C LEU A 53 -8.73 0.74 10.85
N HIS A 54 -8.06 1.43 11.77
CA HIS A 54 -8.39 1.45 13.19
C HIS A 54 -9.77 2.09 13.46
N ALA A 55 -10.19 3.09 12.68
CA ALA A 55 -11.52 3.69 12.79
C ALA A 55 -12.65 2.65 12.79
N ARG A 56 -12.47 1.53 12.08
CA ARG A 56 -13.43 0.43 11.98
C ARG A 56 -13.55 -0.38 13.28
N GLY A 57 -12.50 -0.42 14.09
CA GLY A 57 -12.42 -1.21 15.31
C GLY A 57 -12.60 -0.39 16.59
N VAL A 58 -11.93 0.78 16.68
CA VAL A 58 -11.97 1.64 17.87
C VAL A 58 -12.86 2.87 17.73
N GLY A 59 -13.43 3.08 16.55
CA GLY A 59 -14.31 4.20 16.23
C GLY A 59 -13.57 5.45 15.73
N TRP A 60 -14.25 6.21 14.87
CA TRP A 60 -13.69 7.41 14.23
C TRP A 60 -13.18 8.46 15.22
N VAL A 61 -13.95 8.74 16.27
CA VAL A 61 -13.60 9.76 17.27
C VAL A 61 -12.22 9.53 17.88
N THR A 62 -11.82 8.26 18.06
CA THR A 62 -10.53 7.90 18.63
C THR A 62 -9.35 8.28 17.71
N VAL A 63 -9.53 8.18 16.41
CA VAL A 63 -8.45 8.35 15.42
C VAL A 63 -8.53 9.65 14.64
N ALA A 64 -9.62 10.38 14.75
CA ALA A 64 -9.87 11.57 13.93
C ALA A 64 -8.75 12.62 14.02
N GLY A 65 -8.23 12.90 15.21
CA GLY A 65 -7.15 13.86 15.41
C GLY A 65 -5.86 13.45 14.71
N SER A 66 -5.53 12.15 14.73
CA SER A 66 -4.36 11.59 14.04
C SER A 66 -4.56 11.62 12.52
N ALA A 67 -5.71 11.17 12.03
CA ALA A 67 -6.02 11.18 10.60
C ALA A 67 -5.98 12.59 10.00
N TRP A 68 -6.54 13.58 10.70
CA TRP A 68 -6.47 14.98 10.29
C TRP A 68 -5.05 15.54 10.28
N ARG A 69 -4.23 15.16 11.26
CA ARG A 69 -2.80 15.54 11.28
C ARG A 69 -2.08 14.95 10.06
N GLY A 70 -2.33 13.68 9.76
CA GLY A 70 -1.75 13.01 8.59
C GLY A 70 -2.12 13.69 7.27
N LEU A 71 -3.41 14.02 7.07
CA LEU A 71 -3.86 14.72 5.86
C LEU A 71 -3.22 16.09 5.75
N ARG A 72 -3.21 16.91 6.82
CA ARG A 72 -2.58 18.24 6.82
C ARG A 72 -1.09 18.16 6.51
N PHE A 73 -0.39 17.17 7.05
CA PHE A 73 1.01 16.97 6.74
C PHE A 73 1.23 16.74 5.23
N LEU A 74 0.37 15.91 4.58
CA LEU A 74 0.43 15.68 3.14
C LEU A 74 0.06 16.94 2.34
N GLU A 75 -0.89 17.74 2.81
CA GLU A 75 -1.24 19.03 2.21
C GLU A 75 -0.06 20.01 2.27
N ASP A 76 0.60 20.12 3.44
CA ASP A 76 1.78 20.97 3.65
C ASP A 76 3.01 20.48 2.86
N ALA A 77 3.15 19.15 2.70
CA ALA A 77 4.25 18.57 1.93
C ALA A 77 4.13 18.79 0.42
N PHE A 78 2.97 19.18 -0.08
CA PHE A 78 2.73 19.31 -1.50
C PHE A 78 3.40 20.57 -2.09
N ASP A 79 4.24 20.36 -3.07
CA ASP A 79 4.83 21.45 -3.87
C ASP A 79 3.98 21.70 -5.14
N PRO A 80 3.28 22.83 -5.22
CA PRO A 80 2.43 23.14 -6.37
C PRO A 80 3.21 23.39 -7.66
N ALA A 81 4.50 23.73 -7.58
CA ALA A 81 5.32 23.99 -8.76
C ALA A 81 5.67 22.71 -9.51
N THR A 82 5.89 21.60 -8.78
CA THR A 82 6.23 20.29 -9.36
C THR A 82 5.08 19.30 -9.38
N GLY A 83 4.02 19.53 -8.59
CA GLY A 83 2.94 18.59 -8.35
C GLY A 83 3.37 17.37 -7.52
N ARG A 84 4.47 17.46 -6.78
CA ARG A 84 5.07 16.38 -5.99
C ARG A 84 5.05 16.73 -4.51
N PHE A 85 5.52 15.82 -3.67
CA PHE A 85 5.60 15.99 -2.23
C PHE A 85 7.07 16.15 -1.81
N TRP A 86 7.35 17.04 -0.86
CA TRP A 86 8.58 17.02 -0.10
C TRP A 86 8.71 15.68 0.63
N ASN A 87 9.93 15.22 0.89
CA ASN A 87 10.11 13.92 1.51
C ASN A 87 10.24 13.99 3.04
N PHE A 88 11.11 14.87 3.52
CA PHE A 88 11.46 14.95 4.92
C PHE A 88 11.14 16.32 5.52
N ARG A 89 10.73 16.32 6.80
CA ARG A 89 10.46 17.52 7.59
C ARG A 89 11.21 17.43 8.91
N SER A 90 11.97 18.48 9.30
CA SER A 90 12.66 18.55 10.58
C SER A 90 11.67 18.64 11.74
N ILE A 91 12.16 18.45 12.96
CA ILE A 91 11.37 18.66 14.18
C ILE A 91 10.89 20.12 14.31
N ASP A 92 11.67 21.07 13.79
CA ASP A 92 11.34 22.51 13.81
C ASP A 92 10.35 22.90 12.71
N GLY A 93 9.93 21.94 11.88
CA GLY A 93 8.91 22.14 10.84
C GLY A 93 9.44 22.54 9.47
N GLU A 94 10.75 22.57 9.26
CA GLU A 94 11.37 22.93 7.99
C GLU A 94 11.42 21.73 7.03
N TRP A 95 11.06 21.93 5.77
CA TRP A 95 11.20 20.91 4.73
C TRP A 95 12.66 20.75 4.31
N ILE A 96 13.13 19.50 4.22
CA ILE A 96 14.53 19.14 3.96
C ILE A 96 14.66 18.47 2.58
N GLY A 97 15.74 18.78 1.86
CA GLY A 97 16.08 18.18 0.57
C GLY A 97 15.40 18.90 -0.60
N GLY A 98 14.38 18.36 -1.14
CA GLY A 98 13.59 18.92 -2.23
C GLY A 98 12.31 18.10 -2.43
N PRO A 99 11.32 18.64 -3.18
CA PRO A 99 10.16 17.86 -3.57
C PRO A 99 10.63 16.76 -4.52
N GLY A 100 10.41 15.47 -4.15
CA GLY A 100 10.68 14.66 -5.21
C GLY A 100 11.04 13.24 -5.24
N SER A 101 11.07 12.46 -4.17
CA SER A 101 11.22 11.02 -4.41
C SER A 101 9.98 10.47 -5.13
N ASN A 102 10.18 9.48 -5.99
CA ASN A 102 9.06 8.79 -6.62
C ASN A 102 8.25 8.01 -5.57
N ASP A 103 8.92 7.49 -4.55
CA ASP A 103 8.29 6.66 -3.53
C ASP A 103 7.39 7.49 -2.62
N SER A 104 7.82 8.69 -2.16
CA SER A 104 6.96 9.57 -1.37
C SER A 104 5.71 10.02 -2.14
N LEU A 105 5.85 10.33 -3.45
CA LEU A 105 4.70 10.63 -4.30
C LEU A 105 3.76 9.43 -4.40
N GLY A 106 4.29 8.22 -4.67
CA GLY A 106 3.51 7.01 -4.77
C GLY A 106 2.74 6.68 -3.47
N ARG A 107 3.41 6.77 -2.33
CA ARG A 107 2.80 6.51 -1.02
C ARG A 107 1.74 7.53 -0.65
N ALA A 108 2.00 8.81 -0.90
CA ALA A 108 0.98 9.85 -0.70
C ALA A 108 -0.25 9.60 -1.56
N MET A 109 -0.08 9.26 -2.85
CA MET A 109 -1.20 8.93 -3.75
C MET A 109 -1.99 7.71 -3.27
N LEU A 110 -1.31 6.66 -2.78
CA LEU A 110 -1.98 5.48 -2.22
C LEU A 110 -2.81 5.86 -0.98
N ALA A 111 -2.22 6.58 -0.03
CA ALA A 111 -2.89 6.98 1.20
C ALA A 111 -4.08 7.92 0.94
N LEU A 112 -3.93 8.90 0.04
CA LEU A 112 -5.02 9.81 -0.34
C LEU A 112 -6.17 9.07 -1.04
N GLY A 113 -5.86 8.13 -1.95
CA GLY A 113 -6.87 7.29 -2.58
C GLY A 113 -7.63 6.42 -1.58
N GLU A 114 -6.91 5.75 -0.67
CA GLU A 114 -7.53 4.95 0.39
C GLU A 114 -8.32 5.81 1.39
N THR A 115 -7.90 7.06 1.60
CA THR A 115 -8.67 8.02 2.40
C THR A 115 -10.01 8.33 1.74
N MET A 116 -10.04 8.55 0.43
CA MET A 116 -11.30 8.74 -0.29
C MET A 116 -12.22 7.51 -0.20
N ASP A 117 -11.65 6.29 -0.28
CA ASP A 117 -12.44 5.05 -0.19
C ASP A 117 -12.98 4.78 1.23
N GLY A 118 -12.22 5.15 2.25
CA GLY A 118 -12.48 4.79 3.65
C GLY A 118 -12.86 5.93 4.60
N ALA A 119 -12.85 7.21 4.16
CA ALA A 119 -13.08 8.34 5.05
C ALA A 119 -14.48 8.30 5.67
N PRO A 120 -14.60 8.30 7.00
CA PRO A 120 -15.88 8.41 7.69
C PRO A 120 -16.37 9.85 7.83
N ASP A 121 -15.56 10.83 7.45
CA ASP A 121 -15.82 12.27 7.56
C ASP A 121 -15.73 12.92 6.17
N ALA A 122 -16.75 13.73 5.82
CA ALA A 122 -16.84 14.35 4.49
C ALA A 122 -15.70 15.33 4.20
N ARG A 123 -15.21 16.07 5.21
CA ARG A 123 -14.12 17.03 5.00
C ARG A 123 -12.79 16.32 4.79
N LEU A 124 -12.57 15.20 5.50
CA LEU A 124 -11.40 14.37 5.26
C LEU A 124 -11.39 13.82 3.83
N PHE A 125 -12.55 13.39 3.34
CA PHE A 125 -12.74 12.98 1.94
C PHE A 125 -12.43 14.13 0.97
N GLU A 126 -12.99 15.32 1.18
CA GLU A 126 -12.80 16.49 0.31
C GLU A 126 -11.33 16.95 0.25
N GLY A 127 -10.63 16.95 1.39
CA GLY A 127 -9.21 17.27 1.45
C GLY A 127 -8.38 16.25 0.69
N ALA A 128 -8.64 14.95 0.88
CA ALA A 128 -7.95 13.88 0.16
C ALA A 128 -8.22 13.94 -1.36
N LEU A 129 -9.47 14.18 -1.78
CA LEU A 129 -9.88 14.36 -3.17
C LEU A 129 -9.12 15.52 -3.81
N THR A 130 -9.12 16.67 -3.16
CA THR A 130 -8.43 17.87 -3.66
C THR A 130 -6.94 17.61 -3.84
N GLN A 131 -6.31 17.00 -2.85
CA GLN A 131 -4.87 16.77 -2.88
C GLN A 131 -4.49 15.67 -3.87
N PHE A 132 -5.27 14.60 -3.98
CA PHE A 132 -5.08 13.55 -4.98
C PHE A 132 -5.19 14.13 -6.40
N ALA A 133 -6.22 14.93 -6.68
CA ALA A 133 -6.42 15.57 -7.99
C ALA A 133 -5.23 16.46 -8.38
N ARG A 134 -4.70 17.27 -7.44
CA ARG A 134 -3.54 18.15 -7.67
C ARG A 134 -2.27 17.38 -8.00
N ALA A 135 -2.04 16.23 -7.36
CA ALA A 135 -0.83 15.43 -7.54
C ALA A 135 -0.92 14.45 -8.72
N LEU A 136 -2.13 14.08 -9.19
CA LEU A 136 -2.35 13.07 -10.22
C LEU A 136 -1.57 13.30 -11.53
N PRO A 137 -1.43 14.53 -12.07
CA PRO A 137 -0.65 14.77 -13.29
C PRO A 137 0.84 14.42 -13.15
N ALA A 138 1.46 14.69 -11.99
CA ALA A 138 2.84 14.32 -11.71
C ALA A 138 2.95 12.81 -11.40
N ALA A 139 2.02 12.26 -10.62
CA ALA A 139 1.95 10.84 -10.29
C ALA A 139 1.83 9.96 -11.55
N GLY A 140 1.10 10.42 -12.56
CA GLY A 140 1.00 9.72 -13.83
C GLY A 140 2.33 9.63 -14.61
N LYS A 141 3.37 10.35 -14.24
CA LYS A 141 4.68 10.37 -14.94
C LYS A 141 5.77 9.60 -14.20
N VAL A 142 5.46 8.95 -13.07
CA VAL A 142 6.46 8.19 -12.30
C VAL A 142 7.01 7.01 -13.11
N SER A 143 8.31 6.75 -12.97
CA SER A 143 9.01 5.68 -13.69
C SER A 143 9.52 4.55 -12.78
N SER A 144 9.65 4.79 -11.47
CA SER A 144 10.04 3.77 -10.49
C SER A 144 8.92 2.72 -10.38
N PRO A 145 9.23 1.41 -10.47
CA PRO A 145 8.21 0.36 -10.43
C PRO A 145 7.34 0.40 -9.17
N ARG A 146 7.94 0.69 -8.00
CA ARG A 146 7.20 0.75 -6.73
C ARG A 146 6.29 1.95 -6.65
N ALA A 147 6.73 3.11 -7.12
CA ALA A 147 5.88 4.29 -7.23
C ALA A 147 4.73 4.06 -8.22
N GLN A 148 4.99 3.45 -9.39
CA GLN A 148 3.94 3.07 -10.32
C GLN A 148 2.90 2.16 -9.66
N ALA A 149 3.35 1.14 -8.93
CA ALA A 149 2.48 0.23 -8.21
C ALA A 149 1.61 0.94 -7.16
N SER A 150 2.21 1.83 -6.36
CA SER A 150 1.48 2.61 -5.35
C SER A 150 0.44 3.54 -5.98
N VAL A 151 0.78 4.24 -7.07
CA VAL A 151 -0.17 5.11 -7.79
C VAL A 151 -1.31 4.28 -8.39
N VAL A 152 -1.03 3.10 -8.98
CA VAL A 152 -2.06 2.18 -9.49
C VAL A 152 -3.05 1.79 -8.39
N LEU A 153 -2.55 1.45 -7.20
CA LEU A 153 -3.38 1.09 -6.05
C LEU A 153 -4.20 2.28 -5.52
N GLY A 154 -3.60 3.47 -5.48
CA GLY A 154 -4.30 4.71 -5.11
C GLY A 154 -5.43 5.06 -6.10
N CYS A 155 -5.18 4.92 -7.40
CA CYS A 155 -6.21 5.10 -8.43
C CYS A 155 -7.34 4.05 -8.28
N ASP A 156 -7.02 2.78 -7.98
CA ASP A 156 -8.04 1.76 -7.71
C ASP A 156 -8.91 2.13 -6.52
N ALA A 157 -8.33 2.69 -5.45
CA ALA A 157 -9.07 3.15 -4.29
C ALA A 157 -10.05 4.30 -4.63
N VAL A 158 -9.62 5.27 -5.44
CA VAL A 158 -10.49 6.34 -5.97
C VAL A 158 -11.65 5.74 -6.78
N LEU A 159 -11.38 4.77 -7.64
CA LEU A 159 -12.41 4.12 -8.45
C LEU A 159 -13.41 3.30 -7.61
N ARG A 160 -12.98 2.74 -6.48
CA ARG A 160 -13.90 2.11 -5.52
C ARG A 160 -14.81 3.13 -4.86
N SER A 161 -14.23 4.25 -4.43
CA SER A 161 -14.98 5.36 -3.81
C SER A 161 -16.02 5.96 -4.77
N ALA A 162 -15.68 6.23 -6.01
CA ALA A 162 -16.59 6.77 -7.04
C ALA A 162 -17.72 5.80 -7.37
N GLY A 163 -17.43 4.49 -7.46
CA GLY A 163 -18.45 3.46 -7.72
C GLY A 163 -19.51 3.33 -6.62
N VAL A 164 -19.19 3.74 -5.39
CA VAL A 164 -20.14 3.78 -4.26
C VAL A 164 -20.99 5.07 -4.28
N ALA A 165 -20.44 6.19 -4.79
CA ALA A 165 -21.13 7.49 -4.80
C ALA A 165 -22.28 7.58 -5.82
N GLY A 166 -22.28 6.75 -6.87
CA GLY A 166 -23.37 6.68 -7.86
C GLY A 166 -23.59 7.98 -8.65
N SER A 167 -22.59 8.88 -8.69
CA SER A 167 -22.66 10.13 -9.47
C SER A 167 -22.03 9.88 -10.85
N ASP A 168 -22.85 9.98 -11.91
CA ASP A 168 -22.37 9.91 -13.30
C ASP A 168 -21.76 11.26 -13.75
N ASP A 169 -21.97 12.35 -12.98
CA ASP A 169 -21.52 13.70 -13.32
C ASP A 169 -20.87 14.42 -12.13
N GLY A 170 -19.92 15.31 -12.43
CA GLY A 170 -19.27 16.18 -11.45
C GLY A 170 -17.80 15.90 -11.17
N PRO A 171 -17.17 16.62 -10.23
CA PRO A 171 -15.73 16.55 -9.97
C PRO A 171 -15.22 15.17 -9.57
N GLU A 172 -16.03 14.36 -8.92
CA GLU A 172 -15.69 12.98 -8.53
C GLU A 172 -15.67 12.06 -9.75
N ALA A 173 -16.63 12.21 -10.69
CA ALA A 173 -16.67 11.45 -11.94
C ALA A 173 -15.48 11.80 -12.84
N ASP A 174 -15.15 13.09 -12.98
CA ASP A 174 -13.99 13.56 -13.74
C ASP A 174 -12.68 13.02 -13.17
N LEU A 175 -12.51 13.05 -11.85
CA LEU A 175 -11.35 12.49 -11.18
C LEU A 175 -11.29 10.97 -11.35
N GLY A 176 -12.41 10.27 -11.26
CA GLY A 176 -12.52 8.84 -11.51
C GLY A 176 -12.04 8.47 -12.92
N ALA A 177 -12.50 9.19 -13.94
CA ALA A 177 -12.06 8.99 -15.32
C ALA A 177 -10.55 9.23 -15.50
N ALA A 178 -10.01 10.31 -14.92
CA ALA A 178 -8.59 10.60 -14.95
C ALA A 178 -7.75 9.54 -14.21
N ALA A 179 -8.21 9.08 -13.05
CA ALA A 179 -7.56 8.01 -12.29
C ALA A 179 -7.57 6.68 -13.06
N ALA A 180 -8.65 6.34 -13.76
CA ALA A 180 -8.73 5.15 -14.60
C ALA A 180 -7.70 5.18 -15.76
N LEU A 181 -7.53 6.34 -16.40
CA LEU A 181 -6.52 6.53 -17.46
C LEU A 181 -5.09 6.39 -16.92
N VAL A 182 -4.78 7.03 -15.79
CA VAL A 182 -3.47 6.94 -15.16
C VAL A 182 -3.19 5.50 -14.71
N MET A 183 -4.15 4.85 -14.07
CA MET A 183 -4.06 3.45 -13.65
C MET A 183 -3.75 2.54 -14.84
N SER A 184 -4.53 2.64 -15.92
CA SER A 184 -4.34 1.82 -17.12
C SER A 184 -2.95 2.00 -17.72
N ARG A 185 -2.48 3.25 -17.87
CA ARG A 185 -1.17 3.55 -18.43
C ARG A 185 -0.02 3.00 -17.57
N LEU A 186 -0.05 3.27 -16.26
CA LEU A 186 1.02 2.83 -15.36
C LEU A 186 1.04 1.31 -15.19
N ALA A 187 -0.12 0.68 -15.08
CA ALA A 187 -0.22 -0.77 -15.01
C ALA A 187 0.26 -1.45 -16.30
N THR A 188 -0.05 -0.89 -17.46
CA THR A 188 0.47 -1.38 -18.75
C THR A 188 1.99 -1.25 -18.82
N GLY A 189 2.56 -0.14 -18.38
CA GLY A 189 4.01 0.06 -18.32
C GLY A 189 4.69 -0.92 -17.35
N LEU A 190 4.10 -1.14 -16.17
CA LEU A 190 4.60 -2.12 -15.21
C LEU A 190 4.50 -3.54 -15.78
N HIS A 191 3.37 -3.90 -16.42
CA HIS A 191 3.17 -5.20 -17.07
C HIS A 191 4.20 -5.45 -18.17
N ALA A 192 4.44 -4.47 -19.06
CA ALA A 192 5.48 -4.57 -20.10
C ALA A 192 6.86 -4.83 -19.49
N ARG A 193 7.19 -4.17 -18.37
CA ARG A 193 8.45 -4.39 -17.67
C ARG A 193 8.59 -5.83 -17.16
N PHE A 194 7.53 -6.47 -16.69
CA PHE A 194 7.57 -7.90 -16.33
C PHE A 194 7.84 -8.78 -17.54
N LEU A 195 7.27 -8.47 -18.70
CA LEU A 195 7.52 -9.23 -19.93
C LEU A 195 8.98 -9.08 -20.42
N ASP A 196 9.52 -7.87 -20.37
CA ASP A 196 10.85 -7.55 -20.88
C ASP A 196 11.98 -8.15 -20.02
N PHE A 197 11.82 -8.14 -18.70
CA PHE A 197 12.86 -8.53 -17.75
C PHE A 197 12.76 -9.96 -17.24
N ALA A 198 11.58 -10.60 -17.31
CA ALA A 198 11.41 -11.98 -16.86
C ALA A 198 12.32 -12.94 -17.62
N ARG A 199 12.83 -13.95 -16.91
CA ARG A 199 13.68 -15.03 -17.45
C ARG A 199 13.21 -16.37 -16.86
N PRO A 200 13.55 -17.50 -17.46
CA PRO A 200 13.28 -18.80 -16.85
C PRO A 200 13.82 -18.87 -15.42
N GLY A 201 12.96 -19.26 -14.48
CA GLY A 201 13.28 -19.30 -13.05
C GLY A 201 13.35 -17.94 -12.33
N TRP A 202 13.19 -16.81 -13.05
CA TRP A 202 13.23 -15.46 -12.52
C TRP A 202 12.14 -14.59 -13.17
N PRO A 203 10.86 -14.78 -12.83
CA PRO A 203 9.73 -14.02 -13.42
C PRO A 203 9.59 -12.62 -12.79
N TRP A 204 10.70 -11.90 -12.60
CA TRP A 204 10.79 -10.66 -11.87
C TRP A 204 11.21 -9.50 -12.78
N PRO A 205 10.64 -8.27 -12.62
CA PRO A 205 10.84 -7.15 -13.54
C PRO A 205 12.14 -6.36 -13.30
N GLU A 206 12.99 -6.82 -12.39
CA GLU A 206 14.24 -6.16 -12.01
C GLU A 206 15.39 -7.18 -11.91
N ALA A 207 16.63 -6.68 -11.89
CA ALA A 207 17.81 -7.52 -11.74
C ALA A 207 17.94 -8.14 -10.34
N SER A 208 17.24 -7.58 -9.35
CA SER A 208 17.27 -8.03 -7.95
C SER A 208 15.91 -7.95 -7.32
N LEU A 209 15.62 -8.83 -6.36
CA LEU A 209 14.61 -8.60 -5.33
C LEU A 209 15.22 -7.63 -4.31
N THR A 210 14.50 -6.57 -3.99
CA THR A 210 14.98 -5.50 -3.10
C THR A 210 14.06 -5.33 -1.89
N TYR A 211 13.19 -4.33 -1.87
CA TYR A 211 12.26 -4.06 -0.78
C TYR A 211 10.81 -4.04 -1.30
N GLU A 212 9.86 -4.28 -0.40
CA GLU A 212 8.42 -4.26 -0.68
C GLU A 212 8.06 -5.03 -1.97
N ASN A 213 8.66 -6.21 -2.10
CA ASN A 213 8.64 -6.94 -3.38
C ASN A 213 7.21 -7.29 -3.82
N ALA A 214 6.34 -7.71 -2.90
CA ALA A 214 4.99 -8.13 -3.24
C ALA A 214 4.06 -6.97 -3.66
N LEU A 215 4.48 -5.70 -3.50
CA LEU A 215 3.74 -4.53 -4.00
C LEU A 215 3.56 -4.57 -5.53
N LEU A 216 4.58 -5.01 -6.27
CA LEU A 216 4.53 -5.03 -7.73
C LEU A 216 3.48 -6.01 -8.28
N PRO A 217 3.47 -7.31 -7.91
CA PRO A 217 2.41 -8.21 -8.33
C PRO A 217 1.04 -7.82 -7.75
N ARG A 218 0.95 -7.23 -6.55
CA ARG A 218 -0.31 -6.69 -6.01
C ARG A 218 -0.93 -5.67 -6.98
N ALA A 219 -0.14 -4.73 -7.49
CA ALA A 219 -0.62 -3.72 -8.42
C ALA A 219 -1.12 -4.34 -9.74
N LEU A 220 -0.41 -5.34 -10.29
CA LEU A 220 -0.87 -6.05 -11.49
C LEU A 220 -2.16 -6.85 -11.27
N ILE A 221 -2.30 -7.51 -10.11
CA ILE A 221 -3.50 -8.26 -9.74
C ILE A 221 -4.70 -7.31 -9.66
N VAL A 222 -4.54 -6.20 -8.93
CA VAL A 222 -5.61 -5.21 -8.75
C VAL A 222 -5.98 -4.56 -10.08
N ALA A 223 -5.00 -4.12 -10.87
CA ALA A 223 -5.24 -3.50 -12.16
C ALA A 223 -5.85 -4.50 -13.16
N GLY A 224 -5.30 -5.71 -13.25
CA GLY A 224 -5.80 -6.76 -14.13
C GLY A 224 -7.26 -7.12 -13.84
N HIS A 225 -7.61 -7.23 -12.56
CA HIS A 225 -8.98 -7.48 -12.13
C HIS A 225 -9.92 -6.30 -12.45
N ARG A 226 -9.51 -5.06 -12.13
CA ARG A 226 -10.29 -3.84 -12.36
C ARG A 226 -10.54 -3.56 -13.85
N LEU A 227 -9.48 -3.67 -14.65
CA LEU A 227 -9.50 -3.36 -16.07
C LEU A 227 -9.98 -4.55 -16.94
N ARG A 228 -10.30 -5.70 -16.33
CA ARG A 228 -10.62 -6.97 -17.01
C ARG A 228 -9.50 -7.38 -17.99
N ALA A 229 -8.25 -7.20 -17.59
CA ALA A 229 -7.06 -7.52 -18.36
C ALA A 229 -6.48 -8.87 -17.88
N ASP A 230 -7.04 -9.97 -18.37
CA ASP A 230 -6.75 -11.35 -17.89
C ASP A 230 -5.26 -11.69 -17.94
N VAL A 231 -4.53 -11.27 -18.96
CA VAL A 231 -3.09 -11.54 -19.09
C VAL A 231 -2.30 -10.84 -17.98
N MET A 232 -2.65 -9.59 -17.67
CA MET A 232 -2.04 -8.84 -16.58
C MET A 232 -2.33 -9.49 -15.21
N LEU A 233 -3.58 -9.85 -14.97
CA LEU A 233 -4.00 -10.57 -13.76
C LEU A 233 -3.22 -11.89 -13.62
N LYS A 234 -3.12 -12.68 -14.69
CA LYS A 234 -2.41 -13.96 -14.69
C LYS A 234 -0.94 -13.79 -14.34
N ILE A 235 -0.25 -12.80 -14.91
CA ILE A 235 1.16 -12.53 -14.61
C ILE A 235 1.31 -12.10 -13.15
N GLY A 236 0.45 -11.20 -12.66
CA GLY A 236 0.47 -10.79 -11.25
C GLY A 236 0.34 -11.98 -10.29
N LEU A 237 -0.60 -12.89 -10.56
CA LEU A 237 -0.80 -14.12 -9.76
C LEU A 237 0.39 -15.07 -9.85
N GLN A 238 0.95 -15.30 -11.03
CA GLN A 238 2.12 -16.18 -11.21
C GLN A 238 3.35 -15.65 -10.46
N VAL A 239 3.59 -14.35 -10.51
CA VAL A 239 4.70 -13.72 -9.80
C VAL A 239 4.49 -13.76 -8.29
N LEU A 240 3.26 -13.54 -7.82
CA LEU A 240 2.95 -13.66 -6.40
C LEU A 240 3.16 -15.09 -5.91
N ASP A 241 2.69 -16.10 -6.65
CA ASP A 241 2.90 -17.50 -6.32
C ASP A 241 4.40 -17.83 -6.22
N TRP A 242 5.18 -17.38 -7.20
CA TRP A 242 6.63 -17.53 -7.20
C TRP A 242 7.28 -16.84 -5.98
N LEU A 243 6.87 -15.61 -5.62
CA LEU A 243 7.39 -14.92 -4.43
C LEU A 243 7.06 -15.69 -3.14
N ILE A 244 5.87 -16.27 -3.03
CA ILE A 244 5.49 -17.10 -1.87
C ILE A 244 6.41 -18.31 -1.80
N ASP A 245 6.61 -19.00 -2.92
CA ASP A 245 7.42 -20.21 -2.96
C ASP A 245 8.89 -19.97 -2.55
N ILE A 246 9.54 -18.95 -3.14
CA ILE A 246 10.96 -18.66 -2.88
C ILE A 246 11.22 -18.02 -1.53
N GLN A 247 10.19 -17.47 -0.88
CA GLN A 247 10.26 -16.85 0.44
C GLN A 247 9.60 -17.73 1.52
N THR A 248 9.26 -18.96 1.20
CA THR A 248 8.84 -19.96 2.19
C THR A 248 10.00 -20.92 2.45
N SER A 249 10.42 -21.01 3.70
CA SER A 249 11.49 -21.93 4.12
C SER A 249 11.04 -23.39 4.04
N SER A 250 11.98 -24.33 4.07
CA SER A 250 11.70 -25.78 4.12
C SER A 250 10.87 -26.21 5.34
N GLN A 251 10.79 -25.35 6.38
CA GLN A 251 9.95 -25.55 7.55
C GLN A 251 8.53 -24.96 7.37
N GLY A 252 8.18 -24.45 6.19
CA GLY A 252 6.90 -23.83 5.92
C GLY A 252 6.71 -22.47 6.63
N ARG A 253 7.80 -21.75 6.94
CA ARG A 253 7.76 -20.43 7.56
C ARG A 253 8.08 -19.34 6.53
N PHE A 254 7.49 -18.17 6.68
CA PHE A 254 7.87 -17.03 5.87
C PHE A 254 9.31 -16.59 6.20
N SER A 255 10.13 -16.50 5.17
CA SER A 255 11.53 -16.10 5.21
C SER A 255 11.77 -15.09 4.09
N PRO A 256 11.42 -13.82 4.30
CA PRO A 256 11.56 -12.79 3.27
C PRO A 256 13.02 -12.53 2.87
N VAL A 257 13.20 -11.84 1.76
CA VAL A 257 14.53 -11.33 1.36
C VAL A 257 14.96 -10.27 2.38
N GLY A 258 16.18 -10.42 2.89
CA GLY A 258 16.76 -9.45 3.80
C GLY A 258 17.28 -8.20 3.07
N ASN A 259 17.68 -7.18 3.85
CA ASN A 259 18.09 -5.86 3.34
C ASN A 259 19.38 -5.87 2.49
N GLY A 260 20.14 -6.97 2.47
CA GLY A 260 21.23 -7.19 1.53
C GLY A 260 20.77 -7.61 0.11
N TRP A 261 19.46 -7.67 -0.12
CA TRP A 261 18.76 -7.98 -1.37
C TRP A 261 19.05 -9.40 -1.91
N TRP A 262 18.54 -9.70 -3.10
CA TRP A 262 18.78 -10.96 -3.80
C TRP A 262 18.94 -10.69 -5.30
N PRO A 263 20.19 -10.60 -5.80
CA PRO A 263 20.42 -10.45 -7.23
C PRO A 263 20.12 -11.75 -7.97
N ARG A 264 19.63 -11.65 -9.19
CA ARG A 264 19.36 -12.79 -10.08
C ARG A 264 20.62 -13.61 -10.28
N GLY A 265 20.54 -14.91 -10.02
CA GLY A 265 21.67 -15.83 -10.08
C GLY A 265 22.64 -15.76 -8.88
N GLY A 266 22.36 -14.87 -7.94
CA GLY A 266 23.14 -14.74 -6.70
C GLY A 266 22.47 -15.44 -5.51
N THR A 267 22.96 -15.13 -4.31
CA THR A 267 22.47 -15.69 -3.06
C THR A 267 21.47 -14.73 -2.43
N LYS A 268 20.37 -15.27 -1.92
CA LYS A 268 19.37 -14.53 -1.14
C LYS A 268 20.00 -14.02 0.17
N SER A 269 19.86 -12.71 0.45
CA SER A 269 20.08 -12.20 1.80
C SER A 269 19.02 -12.76 2.73
N GLN A 270 19.47 -13.56 3.71
CA GLN A 270 18.54 -14.26 4.59
C GLN A 270 18.12 -13.42 5.80
N PHE A 271 18.99 -12.53 6.27
CA PHE A 271 18.74 -11.73 7.46
C PHE A 271 18.70 -10.23 7.15
N ASP A 272 18.46 -9.46 8.19
CA ASP A 272 18.00 -8.08 8.14
C ASP A 272 16.64 -7.99 7.42
N GLN A 273 15.78 -8.99 7.76
CA GLN A 273 14.41 -9.07 7.27
C GLN A 273 13.58 -7.95 7.88
N GLN A 274 12.77 -7.28 7.06
CA GLN A 274 12.00 -6.10 7.46
C GLN A 274 10.49 -6.38 7.47
N PRO A 275 9.73 -5.77 8.40
CA PRO A 275 8.27 -5.86 8.51
C PRO A 275 7.52 -5.56 7.22
N ILE A 276 8.06 -4.64 6.40
CA ILE A 276 7.43 -4.23 5.14
C ILE A 276 7.25 -5.40 4.17
N GLU A 277 8.16 -6.37 4.15
CA GLU A 277 8.05 -7.54 3.27
C GLU A 277 6.86 -8.42 3.66
N ALA A 278 6.68 -8.66 4.97
CA ALA A 278 5.58 -9.47 5.46
C ALA A 278 4.22 -8.80 5.20
N THR A 279 4.13 -7.51 5.45
CA THR A 279 2.90 -6.75 5.19
C THR A 279 2.60 -6.66 3.70
N ALA A 280 3.61 -6.41 2.85
CA ALA A 280 3.42 -6.38 1.40
C ALA A 280 2.91 -7.72 0.86
N LEU A 281 3.47 -8.86 1.34
CA LEU A 281 3.00 -10.19 0.96
C LEU A 281 1.54 -10.41 1.38
N LEU A 282 1.19 -10.05 2.62
CA LEU A 282 -0.15 -10.18 3.16
C LEU A 282 -1.17 -9.40 2.31
N LEU A 283 -0.86 -8.15 1.97
CA LEU A 283 -1.74 -7.30 1.17
C LEU A 283 -1.87 -7.78 -0.29
N ALA A 284 -0.79 -8.33 -0.86
CA ALA A 284 -0.82 -8.94 -2.19
C ALA A 284 -1.67 -10.22 -2.20
N ALA A 285 -1.54 -11.04 -1.18
CA ALA A 285 -2.36 -12.24 -1.00
C ALA A 285 -3.85 -11.89 -0.80
N GLU A 286 -4.17 -10.85 -0.03
CA GLU A 286 -5.54 -10.36 0.10
C GLU A 286 -6.12 -9.94 -1.26
N ALA A 287 -5.35 -9.20 -2.06
CA ALA A 287 -5.77 -8.79 -3.40
C ALA A 287 -5.99 -10.00 -4.34
N ALA A 288 -5.10 -10.98 -4.29
CA ALA A 288 -5.22 -12.22 -5.05
C ALA A 288 -6.44 -13.05 -4.64
N HIS A 289 -6.69 -13.18 -3.33
CA HIS A 289 -7.90 -13.83 -2.85
C HIS A 289 -9.16 -13.11 -3.31
N ARG A 290 -9.18 -11.79 -3.23
CA ARG A 290 -10.31 -10.95 -3.67
C ARG A 290 -10.60 -11.09 -5.16
N ALA A 291 -9.55 -11.24 -5.98
CA ALA A 291 -9.68 -11.39 -7.43
C ALA A 291 -10.07 -12.81 -7.88
N THR A 292 -9.71 -13.85 -7.10
CA THR A 292 -9.84 -15.25 -7.54
C THR A 292 -10.75 -16.12 -6.68
N GLY A 293 -11.01 -15.73 -5.44
CA GLY A 293 -11.68 -16.57 -4.44
C GLY A 293 -10.82 -17.75 -3.93
N ASN A 294 -9.56 -17.90 -4.39
CA ASN A 294 -8.74 -19.05 -4.06
C ASN A 294 -8.25 -19.00 -2.60
N PRO A 295 -8.58 -20.03 -1.77
CA PRO A 295 -8.25 -20.05 -0.35
C PRO A 295 -6.74 -20.12 -0.05
N LYS A 296 -5.89 -20.57 -0.98
CA LYS A 296 -4.43 -20.58 -0.79
C LYS A 296 -3.87 -19.20 -0.42
N TYR A 297 -4.50 -18.13 -0.89
CA TYR A 297 -4.07 -16.77 -0.57
C TYR A 297 -4.47 -16.34 0.84
N LEU A 298 -5.52 -16.93 1.43
CA LEU A 298 -5.80 -16.77 2.86
C LEU A 298 -4.71 -17.43 3.72
N GLU A 299 -4.20 -18.57 3.26
CA GLU A 299 -3.07 -19.27 3.93
C GLU A 299 -1.79 -18.43 3.81
N ALA A 300 -1.54 -17.79 2.66
CA ALA A 300 -0.42 -16.88 2.49
C ALA A 300 -0.51 -15.63 3.38
N MET A 301 -1.73 -15.10 3.60
CA MET A 301 -1.94 -14.02 4.58
C MET A 301 -1.58 -14.47 6.01
N GLU A 302 -2.01 -15.68 6.41
CA GLU A 302 -1.69 -16.25 7.73
C GLU A 302 -0.19 -16.52 7.88
N LEU A 303 0.47 -16.99 6.84
CA LEU A 303 1.91 -17.21 6.78
C LEU A 303 2.68 -15.89 7.05
N ALA A 304 2.33 -14.82 6.33
CA ALA A 304 2.95 -13.51 6.49
C ALA A 304 2.68 -12.89 7.87
N TYR A 305 1.46 -13.01 8.38
CA TYR A 305 1.11 -12.55 9.72
C TYR A 305 1.85 -13.32 10.81
N GLY A 306 2.00 -14.63 10.63
CA GLY A 306 2.73 -15.49 11.55
C GLY A 306 4.19 -15.07 11.75
N TRP A 307 4.82 -14.47 10.72
CA TRP A 307 6.19 -13.97 10.80
C TRP A 307 6.37 -12.95 11.92
N PHE A 308 5.43 -12.03 12.12
CA PHE A 308 5.46 -11.07 13.24
C PHE A 308 5.37 -11.75 14.61
N LEU A 309 4.67 -12.88 14.69
CA LEU A 309 4.40 -13.58 15.93
C LEU A 309 5.41 -14.69 16.25
N GLY A 310 6.48 -14.79 15.45
CA GLY A 310 7.58 -15.72 15.67
C GLY A 310 7.59 -16.95 14.76
N ALA A 311 6.64 -17.11 13.83
CA ALA A 311 6.72 -18.12 12.78
C ALA A 311 7.69 -17.66 11.68
N ASN A 312 8.94 -17.34 12.06
CA ASN A 312 10.02 -16.85 11.23
C ASN A 312 11.30 -17.69 11.42
N ASP A 313 12.39 -17.30 10.76
CA ASP A 313 13.64 -18.08 10.74
C ASP A 313 14.27 -18.32 12.11
N LEU A 314 14.05 -17.41 13.09
CA LEU A 314 14.62 -17.53 14.43
C LEU A 314 13.61 -17.95 15.52
N GLY A 315 12.34 -18.11 15.19
CA GLY A 315 11.30 -18.38 16.19
C GLY A 315 11.09 -17.21 17.17
N ARG A 316 11.40 -15.97 16.76
CA ARG A 316 11.35 -14.77 17.61
C ARG A 316 10.20 -13.86 17.23
N ARG A 317 9.40 -13.45 18.22
CA ARG A 317 8.36 -12.43 18.02
C ARG A 317 9.02 -11.08 17.75
N ILE A 318 8.55 -10.37 16.72
CA ILE A 318 9.03 -9.05 16.29
C ILE A 318 7.94 -7.99 16.35
N CYS A 319 6.99 -8.17 17.22
CA CYS A 319 5.97 -7.18 17.55
C CYS A 319 5.61 -7.27 19.03
N ASP A 320 5.12 -6.18 19.58
CA ASP A 320 4.45 -6.14 20.89
C ASP A 320 2.96 -5.79 20.69
N PRO A 321 2.08 -6.80 20.64
CA PRO A 321 0.65 -6.53 20.42
C PRO A 321 -0.01 -5.75 21.56
N VAL A 322 0.55 -5.76 22.78
CA VAL A 322 0.00 -5.05 23.93
C VAL A 322 0.21 -3.55 23.79
N ARG A 323 1.37 -3.14 23.29
CA ARG A 323 1.68 -1.74 23.00
C ARG A 323 1.32 -1.33 21.57
N GLY A 324 1.13 -2.28 20.68
CA GLY A 324 0.94 -2.03 19.25
C GLY A 324 2.24 -1.64 18.55
N ALA A 325 3.40 -2.13 19.03
CA ALA A 325 4.72 -1.82 18.49
C ALA A 325 5.21 -2.91 17.53
N GLY A 326 5.94 -2.52 16.50
CA GLY A 326 6.67 -3.39 15.59
C GLY A 326 8.17 -3.11 15.69
N SER A 327 8.98 -4.17 15.85
CA SER A 327 10.45 -4.07 15.85
C SER A 327 10.99 -3.94 14.43
N ASP A 328 12.13 -3.24 14.25
CA ASP A 328 12.66 -2.85 12.93
C ASP A 328 13.16 -4.01 12.06
N GLY A 329 13.22 -5.21 12.61
CA GLY A 329 13.48 -6.38 11.79
C GLY A 329 14.09 -7.57 12.52
N LEU A 330 14.44 -8.59 11.73
CA LEU A 330 15.05 -9.82 12.19
C LEU A 330 16.47 -9.92 11.63
N THR A 331 17.47 -9.78 12.51
CA THR A 331 18.89 -9.92 12.18
C THR A 331 19.36 -11.38 12.36
N SER A 332 20.57 -11.70 11.95
CA SER A 332 21.15 -13.04 12.14
C SER A 332 21.35 -13.42 13.60
N THR A 333 21.43 -12.45 14.50
CA THR A 333 21.67 -12.65 15.93
C THR A 333 20.41 -12.48 16.80
N GLY A 334 19.30 -12.02 16.23
CA GLY A 334 18.05 -11.79 16.96
C GLY A 334 17.19 -10.70 16.38
N VAL A 335 16.37 -10.09 17.23
CA VAL A 335 15.47 -9.00 16.85
C VAL A 335 16.20 -7.67 16.96
N ASN A 336 16.09 -6.82 15.92
CA ASN A 336 16.41 -5.41 16.05
C ASN A 336 15.35 -4.76 16.94
N THR A 337 15.72 -4.37 18.13
CA THR A 337 14.79 -3.94 19.18
C THR A 337 14.30 -2.50 19.02
N ASN A 338 14.76 -1.75 18.02
CA ASN A 338 14.18 -0.46 17.70
C ASN A 338 12.75 -0.66 17.16
N GLU A 339 11.88 0.26 17.51
CA GLU A 339 10.45 0.22 17.19
C GLU A 339 10.07 1.49 16.40
N GLY A 340 10.66 1.67 15.22
CA GLY A 340 10.43 2.81 14.35
C GLY A 340 9.03 2.86 13.76
N ALA A 341 8.72 3.98 13.10
CA ALA A 341 7.39 4.22 12.52
C ALA A 341 7.02 3.19 11.45
N GLU A 342 7.87 2.97 10.45
CA GLU A 342 7.58 2.02 9.37
C GLU A 342 7.24 0.65 9.94
N SER A 343 8.07 0.11 10.81
CA SER A 343 7.92 -1.23 11.36
C SER A 343 6.65 -1.38 12.21
N THR A 344 6.36 -0.36 13.01
CA THR A 344 5.14 -0.29 13.82
C THR A 344 3.89 -0.23 12.93
N LEU A 345 3.89 0.63 11.91
CA LEU A 345 2.76 0.79 10.98
C LEU A 345 2.53 -0.48 10.15
N MET A 346 3.59 -1.15 9.72
CA MET A 346 3.49 -2.43 9.02
C MET A 346 2.87 -3.52 9.88
N TRP A 347 3.28 -3.64 11.14
CA TRP A 347 2.65 -4.55 12.10
C TRP A 347 1.15 -4.25 12.27
N LEU A 348 0.79 -2.99 12.54
CA LEU A 348 -0.59 -2.58 12.77
C LEU A 348 -1.46 -2.82 11.53
N MET A 349 -0.97 -2.51 10.35
CA MET A 349 -1.66 -2.75 9.08
C MET A 349 -1.89 -4.26 8.86
N ALA A 350 -0.87 -5.08 9.05
CA ALA A 350 -0.99 -6.54 8.92
C ALA A 350 -2.03 -7.10 9.90
N ALA A 351 -2.01 -6.67 11.16
CA ALA A 351 -2.96 -7.12 12.18
C ALA A 351 -4.41 -6.77 11.83
N GLU A 352 -4.67 -5.56 11.29
CA GLU A 352 -6.02 -5.16 10.92
C GLU A 352 -6.53 -5.89 9.67
N HIS A 353 -5.69 -6.10 8.66
CA HIS A 353 -6.09 -6.86 7.48
C HIS A 353 -6.41 -8.33 7.83
N ILE A 354 -5.64 -8.96 8.71
CA ILE A 354 -5.96 -10.31 9.23
C ILE A 354 -7.26 -10.29 10.03
N ARG A 355 -7.50 -9.29 10.86
CA ARG A 355 -8.75 -9.14 11.63
C ARG A 355 -9.96 -9.06 10.68
N LEU A 356 -9.88 -8.22 9.66
CA LEU A 356 -10.91 -8.06 8.64
C LEU A 356 -11.14 -9.35 7.83
N MET A 357 -10.08 -10.02 7.42
CA MET A 357 -10.15 -11.29 6.70
C MET A 357 -10.87 -12.35 7.54
N ARG A 358 -10.43 -12.56 8.79
CA ARG A 358 -11.02 -13.57 9.68
C ARG A 358 -12.45 -13.27 10.05
N SER A 359 -12.86 -12.01 10.19
CA SER A 359 -14.24 -11.62 10.44
C SER A 359 -15.17 -11.96 9.26
N ARG A 360 -14.68 -11.86 8.03
CA ARG A 360 -15.43 -12.20 6.80
C ARG A 360 -15.53 -13.72 6.57
N THR A 361 -14.54 -14.48 7.03
CA THR A 361 -14.48 -15.93 6.85
C THR A 361 -15.04 -16.73 8.04
N ALA A 362 -15.36 -16.05 9.15
CA ALA A 362 -16.03 -16.68 10.28
C ALA A 362 -17.45 -17.14 9.89
N PRO A 363 -17.89 -18.35 10.27
CA PRO A 363 -19.27 -18.75 10.06
C PRO A 363 -20.19 -17.73 10.73
N ALA A 364 -21.20 -17.25 9.98
CA ALA A 364 -22.13 -16.23 10.44
C ALA A 364 -22.78 -16.68 11.76
N LYS A 365 -22.38 -16.12 12.89
CA LYS A 365 -23.20 -16.19 14.09
C LYS A 365 -24.47 -15.40 13.79
N ARG A 366 -25.63 -16.09 13.77
CA ARG A 366 -26.93 -15.43 13.63
C ARG A 366 -27.12 -14.46 14.82
N THR A 367 -26.64 -13.27 14.68
CA THR A 367 -27.05 -12.12 15.51
C THR A 367 -28.00 -11.30 14.66
N VAL A 368 -29.27 -11.40 15.00
CA VAL A 368 -30.28 -10.42 14.63
C VAL A 368 -29.92 -9.15 15.40
N GLY A 369 -29.46 -8.11 14.71
CA GLY A 369 -29.13 -6.85 15.36
C GLY A 369 -28.46 -5.85 14.42
N ALA A 370 -29.24 -4.87 14.01
CA ALA A 370 -28.88 -3.52 13.54
C ALA A 370 -27.68 -3.39 12.57
N GLY A 371 -28.02 -3.36 11.30
CA GLY A 371 -27.15 -2.81 10.27
C GLY A 371 -26.77 -1.37 10.62
N GLN A 372 -25.48 -1.06 10.68
CA GLN A 372 -25.05 0.34 10.72
C GLN A 372 -25.55 1.03 9.46
N PRO A 373 -26.19 2.20 9.57
CA PRO A 373 -26.65 2.94 8.41
C PRO A 373 -25.43 3.37 7.59
N ALA A 374 -25.44 3.08 6.28
CA ALA A 374 -24.50 3.68 5.35
C ALA A 374 -24.56 5.20 5.50
N LEU A 375 -23.42 5.83 5.79
CA LEU A 375 -23.32 7.29 5.89
C LEU A 375 -23.69 7.88 4.52
N LYS A 376 -24.80 8.62 4.48
CA LYS A 376 -25.16 9.45 3.32
C LYS A 376 -24.11 10.55 3.22
N ARG A 377 -23.25 10.49 2.19
CA ARG A 377 -22.31 11.56 1.87
C ARG A 377 -23.10 12.78 1.39
N PRO A 378 -22.81 14.00 1.88
CA PRO A 378 -23.38 15.22 1.33
C PRO A 378 -22.81 15.47 -0.07
N ALA A 379 -23.62 16.03 -0.98
CA ALA A 379 -23.14 16.43 -2.31
C ALA A 379 -22.08 17.52 -2.19
N VAL A 380 -20.90 17.29 -2.77
CA VAL A 380 -19.78 18.23 -2.77
C VAL A 380 -20.06 19.36 -3.75
N LYS A 381 -20.12 20.60 -3.27
CA LYS A 381 -20.10 21.81 -4.10
C LYS A 381 -18.70 22.42 -4.04
N GLY A 382 -17.82 22.05 -4.96
CA GLY A 382 -16.46 22.60 -5.06
C GLY A 382 -16.23 23.36 -6.37
N PRO A 383 -15.21 24.26 -6.45
CA PRO A 383 -14.87 24.96 -7.67
C PRO A 383 -14.35 23.99 -8.74
N ALA A 384 -14.67 24.27 -9.98
CA ALA A 384 -14.47 23.43 -11.15
C ALA A 384 -13.05 22.82 -11.25
N LEU A 385 -12.95 21.51 -11.18
CA LEU A 385 -11.76 20.70 -11.48
C LEU A 385 -11.54 20.52 -13.02
N ALA A 386 -12.22 21.31 -13.85
CA ALA A 386 -12.22 21.21 -15.30
C ALA A 386 -10.80 21.30 -15.96
N SER A 387 -9.79 21.79 -15.24
CA SER A 387 -8.43 21.86 -15.76
C SER A 387 -7.59 20.58 -15.55
N VAL A 388 -8.03 19.65 -14.69
CA VAL A 388 -7.25 18.46 -14.32
C VAL A 388 -7.37 17.35 -15.37
N ALA A 389 -8.54 17.19 -15.98
CA ALA A 389 -8.76 16.22 -17.06
C ALA A 389 -7.95 16.52 -18.32
N ALA A 390 -7.79 17.81 -18.66
CA ALA A 390 -6.99 18.25 -19.82
C ALA A 390 -5.48 18.05 -19.63
N ALA A 391 -4.98 18.14 -18.39
CA ALA A 391 -3.55 17.95 -18.09
C ALA A 391 -3.14 16.48 -18.00
N ALA A 392 -4.08 15.57 -17.68
CA ALA A 392 -3.84 14.13 -17.63
C ALA A 392 -3.88 13.46 -19.02
N ALA A 393 -4.60 14.04 -19.97
CA ALA A 393 -4.60 13.64 -21.37
C ALA A 393 -3.41 14.30 -22.11
N GLY A 394 -2.21 13.74 -22.01
CA GLY A 394 -1.10 14.10 -22.90
C GLY A 394 -1.50 13.89 -24.35
N PRO A 395 -0.74 14.47 -25.35
CA PRO A 395 -1.13 14.40 -26.75
C PRO A 395 -1.37 12.95 -27.19
N SER A 396 -2.53 12.70 -27.77
CA SER A 396 -2.94 11.41 -28.32
C SER A 396 -1.92 10.96 -29.38
N MET A 397 -1.05 10.05 -29.02
CA MET A 397 -0.26 9.26 -29.96
C MET A 397 -1.15 8.13 -30.47
N ALA A 398 -1.79 8.35 -31.60
CA ALA A 398 -2.39 7.25 -32.36
C ALA A 398 -1.27 6.26 -32.71
N ALA A 399 -1.35 5.05 -32.15
CA ALA A 399 -0.43 3.98 -32.50
C ALA A 399 -0.63 3.62 -33.98
N PRO A 400 0.45 3.53 -34.79
CA PRO A 400 0.32 3.01 -36.16
C PRO A 400 -0.09 1.54 -36.10
N VAL A 401 -1.19 1.20 -36.75
CA VAL A 401 -1.61 -0.18 -37.01
C VAL A 401 -0.58 -0.76 -37.99
N VAL A 402 0.29 -1.65 -37.48
CA VAL A 402 1.18 -2.44 -38.32
C VAL A 402 0.37 -3.64 -38.82
N PRO A 403 0.20 -3.84 -40.14
CA PRO A 403 -0.50 -5.01 -40.69
C PRO A 403 0.36 -6.27 -40.46
N LEU A 404 -0.27 -7.33 -39.95
CA LEU A 404 0.29 -8.66 -39.86
C LEU A 404 0.57 -9.21 -41.25
N VAL A 405 1.82 -9.42 -41.60
CA VAL A 405 2.24 -10.18 -42.80
C VAL A 405 2.18 -11.67 -42.43
N PRO A 406 1.51 -12.51 -43.22
CA PRO A 406 1.46 -13.95 -42.95
C PRO A 406 2.81 -14.58 -43.27
N VAL A 407 3.37 -15.34 -42.35
CA VAL A 407 4.57 -16.19 -42.54
C VAL A 407 4.07 -17.49 -43.20
N ALA A 408 4.59 -17.79 -44.41
CA ALA A 408 4.39 -19.02 -45.08
C ALA A 408 5.21 -20.18 -44.45
N PRO A 409 4.73 -21.42 -44.48
CA PRO A 409 5.43 -22.55 -43.86
C PRO A 409 6.57 -23.05 -44.75
N GLN A 410 7.70 -23.33 -44.17
CA GLN A 410 8.71 -24.32 -44.61
C GLN A 410 9.05 -25.25 -43.48
#